data_90b2541c95117e4509e30ad2837ef7a5
#
_entry.id   90b2541c95117e4509e30ad2837ef7a5
#
_cell.length_a   1.000
_cell.length_b   1.000
_cell.length_c   1.000
_cell.angle_alpha   90.00
_cell.angle_beta   90.00
_cell.angle_gamma   90.00
#
_symmetry.space_group_name_H-M   'P 1'
#
loop_
_entity.id
_entity.type
_entity.pdbx_description
1 polymer ?
#
loop_
_entity_poly.entity_id
_entity_poly.type
_entity_poly.pdbx_seq_one_letter_code
_entity_poly.pdbx_strand_id
1 'polypeptide(L)'
;MVQLTTPPTPSTPPTPAEPTVGRSGKVHGTRYKWGILWIGIFAQAAFSATFQGIPTSGSILQTAYSLSTGQLGFVLAAVTAGIFVTDVFWGILSDRIGERVVLITGLSGTTVALALVTAFLVPSGGAVPSYVALAVVLFFAGALGGCVNGASGRAVMGWFPPAKRGFAISLRVAAVPAGGAIGAAVLPPLALGAGFRWVFAFLTLFCLLATLAVVIWLDEPPLARTKRDGSTAATEVPDPLKRWDIWRVAITAFLLDLPQFLVLTFGSVFLHTVKGMSIGSIAVLLVVVQILGAISRVWGGRWTDRHGGRYRRTLVTLYSWVIAVAYTGIAVFESSPTWIVAGLLILAGFLSCGWHGVHYAEIATMAGAERSGTALGLENTMVFAGAFATPLLIPLLLDVSDWWAVMILIGAAPAVLSALLMPRELPRDPKPAAA
;
A
#
# COMPACT_ATOMS: atom_id res chain seq x y z
N MET A 1 -7.83 -68.17 -4.09
CA MET A 1 -8.88 -67.14 -4.24
C MET A 1 -8.18 -65.85 -4.65
N VAL A 2 -8.24 -65.52 -5.93
CA VAL A 2 -7.67 -64.28 -6.48
C VAL A 2 -8.76 -63.21 -6.39
N GLN A 3 -8.54 -62.16 -5.61
CA GLN A 3 -9.42 -61.01 -5.58
C GLN A 3 -9.21 -60.20 -6.86
N LEU A 4 -10.23 -60.12 -7.67
CA LEU A 4 -10.33 -59.24 -8.84
C LEU A 4 -10.50 -57.78 -8.30
N THR A 5 -9.45 -56.95 -8.44
CA THR A 5 -9.54 -55.52 -8.21
C THR A 5 -10.32 -54.89 -9.34
N THR A 6 -11.45 -54.29 -9.03
CA THR A 6 -12.23 -53.46 -9.95
C THR A 6 -11.39 -52.23 -10.41
N PRO A 7 -11.38 -51.88 -11.70
CA PRO A 7 -10.70 -50.72 -12.20
C PRO A 7 -11.33 -49.44 -11.63
N PRO A 8 -10.51 -48.35 -11.35
CA PRO A 8 -11.06 -47.12 -10.86
C PRO A 8 -12.03 -46.49 -11.84
N THR A 9 -13.19 -46.11 -11.36
CA THR A 9 -14.22 -45.39 -12.12
C THR A 9 -13.61 -44.14 -12.75
N PRO A 10 -13.86 -43.82 -14.04
CA PRO A 10 -13.35 -42.63 -14.68
C PRO A 10 -13.88 -41.40 -13.94
N SER A 11 -12.98 -40.54 -13.54
CA SER A 11 -13.28 -39.26 -12.88
C SER A 11 -14.22 -38.46 -13.77
N THR A 12 -15.40 -38.16 -13.28
CA THR A 12 -16.37 -37.26 -13.92
C THR A 12 -15.66 -35.95 -14.30
N PRO A 13 -15.80 -35.48 -15.56
CA PRO A 13 -15.23 -34.18 -15.94
C PRO A 13 -15.76 -33.11 -15.01
N PRO A 14 -14.93 -32.12 -14.61
CA PRO A 14 -15.35 -31.07 -13.71
C PRO A 14 -16.55 -30.35 -14.28
N THR A 15 -17.65 -30.35 -13.53
CA THR A 15 -18.87 -29.61 -13.86
C THR A 15 -18.51 -28.16 -14.23
N PRO A 16 -19.02 -27.62 -15.35
CA PRO A 16 -18.79 -26.20 -15.68
C PRO A 16 -19.22 -25.34 -14.49
N ALA A 17 -18.35 -24.44 -14.06
CA ALA A 17 -18.65 -23.56 -12.94
C ALA A 17 -19.95 -22.79 -13.24
N GLU A 18 -20.93 -22.91 -12.36
CA GLU A 18 -22.22 -22.25 -12.51
C GLU A 18 -22.04 -20.72 -12.64
N PRO A 19 -22.83 -20.07 -13.52
CA PRO A 19 -22.80 -18.63 -13.67
C PRO A 19 -23.22 -17.97 -12.35
N THR A 20 -22.44 -17.00 -11.89
CA THR A 20 -22.68 -16.29 -10.62
C THR A 20 -23.57 -15.08 -10.90
N VAL A 21 -24.68 -14.96 -10.17
CA VAL A 21 -25.59 -13.80 -10.27
C VAL A 21 -25.06 -12.70 -9.37
N GLY A 22 -24.79 -11.50 -9.92
CA GLY A 22 -24.41 -10.32 -9.14
C GLY A 22 -25.59 -9.73 -8.37
N ARG A 23 -25.31 -8.83 -7.44
CA ARG A 23 -26.34 -8.11 -6.65
C ARG A 23 -27.30 -7.30 -7.53
N SER A 24 -26.86 -6.86 -8.71
CA SER A 24 -27.70 -6.21 -9.72
C SER A 24 -28.68 -7.14 -10.43
N GLY A 25 -28.65 -8.44 -10.15
CA GLY A 25 -29.44 -9.46 -10.86
C GLY A 25 -28.81 -9.91 -12.20
N LYS A 26 -27.68 -9.35 -12.60
CA LYS A 26 -26.98 -9.74 -13.83
C LYS A 26 -26.27 -11.07 -13.64
N VAL A 27 -26.37 -11.92 -14.65
CA VAL A 27 -25.66 -13.21 -14.69
C VAL A 27 -24.26 -12.99 -15.28
N HIS A 28 -23.24 -13.31 -14.51
CA HIS A 28 -21.85 -13.11 -14.90
C HIS A 28 -21.15 -14.44 -15.21
N GLY A 29 -20.43 -14.48 -16.33
CA GLY A 29 -19.62 -15.64 -16.71
C GLY A 29 -18.37 -15.80 -15.82
N THR A 30 -17.75 -16.97 -15.88
CA THR A 30 -16.59 -17.36 -15.05
C THR A 30 -15.37 -16.43 -15.19
N ARG A 31 -15.25 -15.67 -16.28
CA ARG A 31 -14.17 -14.70 -16.52
C ARG A 31 -14.38 -13.36 -15.82
N TYR A 32 -15.61 -13.03 -15.42
CA TYR A 32 -15.97 -11.74 -14.85
C TYR A 32 -15.15 -11.39 -13.58
N LYS A 33 -14.87 -12.37 -12.73
CA LYS A 33 -14.01 -12.18 -11.55
C LYS A 33 -12.64 -11.57 -11.85
N TRP A 34 -12.06 -11.89 -13.02
CA TRP A 34 -10.79 -11.30 -13.46
C TRP A 34 -10.96 -9.82 -13.86
N GLY A 35 -12.11 -9.48 -14.47
CA GLY A 35 -12.47 -8.08 -14.74
C GLY A 35 -12.54 -7.27 -13.45
N ILE A 36 -13.21 -7.79 -12.41
CA ILE A 36 -13.29 -7.16 -11.09
C ILE A 36 -11.90 -6.96 -10.48
N LEU A 37 -11.04 -7.98 -10.57
CA LEU A 37 -9.66 -7.88 -10.09
C LEU A 37 -8.90 -6.76 -10.81
N TRP A 38 -8.97 -6.68 -12.15
CA TRP A 38 -8.30 -5.64 -12.91
C TRP A 38 -8.84 -4.24 -12.63
N ILE A 39 -10.15 -4.09 -12.42
CA ILE A 39 -10.75 -2.83 -11.99
C ILE A 39 -10.22 -2.43 -10.61
N GLY A 40 -10.16 -3.36 -9.66
CA GLY A 40 -9.60 -3.12 -8.34
C GLY A 40 -8.10 -2.73 -8.39
N ILE A 41 -7.30 -3.40 -9.25
CA ILE A 41 -5.89 -3.08 -9.49
C ILE A 41 -5.76 -1.69 -10.10
N PHE A 42 -6.58 -1.35 -11.09
CA PHE A 42 -6.56 -0.06 -11.77
C PHE A 42 -6.94 1.08 -10.82
N ALA A 43 -8.01 0.91 -10.03
CA ALA A 43 -8.42 1.86 -9.00
C ALA A 43 -7.31 2.07 -7.95
N GLN A 44 -6.70 0.99 -7.48
CA GLN A 44 -5.59 1.06 -6.52
C GLN A 44 -4.37 1.75 -7.12
N ALA A 45 -4.00 1.44 -8.36
CA ALA A 45 -2.85 2.06 -9.03
C ALA A 45 -3.08 3.56 -9.26
N ALA A 46 -4.30 3.97 -9.67
CA ALA A 46 -4.65 5.38 -9.87
C ALA A 46 -4.54 6.18 -8.57
N PHE A 47 -5.08 5.65 -7.47
CA PHE A 47 -4.97 6.30 -6.17
C PHE A 47 -3.53 6.29 -5.64
N SER A 48 -2.80 5.19 -5.82
CA SER A 48 -1.40 5.10 -5.36
C SER A 48 -0.45 6.03 -6.13
N ALA A 49 -0.72 6.29 -7.41
CA ALA A 49 -0.02 7.32 -8.17
C ALA A 49 -0.18 8.72 -7.55
N THR A 50 -1.28 8.98 -6.84
CA THR A 50 -1.47 10.23 -6.10
C THR A 50 -0.61 10.27 -4.83
N PHE A 51 -0.78 9.33 -3.89
CA PHE A 51 -0.12 9.45 -2.59
C PHE A 51 1.36 9.04 -2.58
N GLN A 52 1.78 8.16 -3.48
CA GLN A 52 3.19 7.79 -3.64
C GLN A 52 3.88 8.53 -4.80
N GLY A 53 3.11 8.96 -5.80
CA GLY A 53 3.66 9.64 -6.98
C GLY A 53 3.96 11.12 -6.72
N ILE A 54 3.06 11.89 -6.10
CA ILE A 54 3.30 13.32 -5.81
C ILE A 54 4.64 13.54 -5.10
N PRO A 55 5.00 12.78 -4.05
CA PRO A 55 6.27 12.95 -3.36
C PRO A 55 7.51 12.74 -4.24
N THR A 56 7.43 11.94 -5.31
CA THR A 56 8.58 11.73 -6.21
C THR A 56 9.00 13.01 -6.95
N SER A 57 8.08 13.98 -7.07
CA SER A 57 8.33 15.32 -7.60
C SER A 57 8.63 16.34 -6.50
N GLY A 58 8.97 15.91 -5.28
CA GLY A 58 9.09 16.77 -4.09
C GLY A 58 10.06 17.95 -4.27
N SER A 59 11.25 17.74 -4.84
CA SER A 59 12.23 18.80 -5.11
C SER A 59 11.71 19.83 -6.12
N ILE A 60 10.98 19.37 -7.16
CA ILE A 60 10.37 20.25 -8.17
C ILE A 60 9.19 21.01 -7.56
N LEU A 61 8.37 20.34 -6.74
CA LEU A 61 7.25 20.94 -6.01
C LEU A 61 7.75 22.05 -5.06
N GLN A 62 8.83 21.77 -4.32
CA GLN A 62 9.46 22.73 -3.43
C GLN A 62 9.86 24.02 -4.15
N THR A 63 10.52 23.89 -5.29
CA THR A 63 10.92 25.03 -6.12
C THR A 63 9.74 25.74 -6.75
N ALA A 64 8.80 25.02 -7.36
CA ALA A 64 7.68 25.60 -8.09
C ALA A 64 6.69 26.37 -7.17
N TYR A 65 6.53 25.92 -5.94
CA TYR A 65 5.67 26.58 -4.94
C TYR A 65 6.45 27.42 -3.93
N SER A 66 7.77 27.55 -4.10
CA SER A 66 8.65 28.32 -3.20
C SER A 66 8.52 27.91 -1.73
N LEU A 67 8.47 26.58 -1.48
CA LEU A 67 8.23 26.02 -0.15
C LEU A 67 9.51 25.92 0.66
N SER A 68 9.43 26.22 1.95
CA SER A 68 10.43 25.73 2.91
C SER A 68 10.35 24.21 3.04
N THR A 69 11.38 23.58 3.61
CA THR A 69 11.40 22.12 3.83
C THR A 69 10.22 21.68 4.72
N GLY A 70 9.91 22.48 5.77
CA GLY A 70 8.75 22.21 6.63
C GLY A 70 7.41 22.32 5.90
N GLN A 71 7.25 23.34 5.04
CA GLN A 71 6.04 23.48 4.23
C GLN A 71 5.88 22.34 3.21
N LEU A 72 6.99 21.90 2.60
CA LEU A 72 6.98 20.72 1.73
C LEU A 72 6.53 19.47 2.51
N GLY A 73 7.11 19.22 3.67
CA GLY A 73 6.73 18.11 4.55
C GLY A 73 5.24 18.13 4.90
N PHE A 74 4.71 19.30 5.24
CA PHE A 74 3.28 19.49 5.53
C PHE A 74 2.39 19.16 4.32
N VAL A 75 2.74 19.60 3.12
CA VAL A 75 1.99 19.30 1.89
C VAL A 75 2.05 17.81 1.56
N LEU A 76 3.24 17.18 1.69
CA LEU A 76 3.41 15.75 1.41
C LEU A 76 2.69 14.86 2.44
N ALA A 77 2.60 15.30 3.70
CA ALA A 77 1.87 14.60 4.75
C ALA A 77 0.35 14.64 4.54
N ALA A 78 -0.17 15.64 3.83
CA ALA A 78 -1.60 15.90 3.78
C ALA A 78 -2.42 14.75 3.19
N VAL A 79 -1.96 14.12 2.11
CA VAL A 79 -2.66 12.98 1.49
C VAL A 79 -2.72 11.79 2.45
N THR A 80 -1.59 11.45 3.06
CA THR A 80 -1.49 10.32 3.99
C THR A 80 -2.22 10.58 5.30
N ALA A 81 -2.28 11.83 5.77
CA ALA A 81 -3.13 12.26 6.88
C ALA A 81 -4.61 11.99 6.60
N GLY A 82 -5.07 12.35 5.40
CA GLY A 82 -6.44 12.07 4.98
C GLY A 82 -6.77 10.58 5.01
N ILE A 83 -5.89 9.73 4.48
CA ILE A 83 -6.05 8.28 4.51
C ILE A 83 -6.08 7.78 5.96
N PHE A 84 -5.10 8.15 6.76
CA PHE A 84 -4.96 7.73 8.16
C PHE A 84 -6.22 7.98 8.97
N VAL A 85 -6.81 9.16 8.84
CA VAL A 85 -8.02 9.55 9.60
C VAL A 85 -9.26 8.80 9.11
N THR A 86 -9.35 8.44 7.83
CA THR A 86 -10.62 7.95 7.25
C THR A 86 -10.64 6.47 6.90
N ASP A 87 -9.50 5.77 6.88
CA ASP A 87 -9.40 4.38 6.40
C ASP A 87 -10.35 3.42 7.15
N VAL A 88 -10.42 3.54 8.48
CA VAL A 88 -11.34 2.74 9.32
C VAL A 88 -12.82 3.04 9.01
N PHE A 89 -13.15 4.32 8.79
CA PHE A 89 -14.53 4.72 8.47
C PHE A 89 -14.97 4.16 7.11
N TRP A 90 -14.08 4.15 6.11
CA TRP A 90 -14.34 3.55 4.82
C TRP A 90 -14.55 2.03 4.91
N GLY A 91 -13.78 1.35 5.76
CA GLY A 91 -13.98 -0.07 6.06
C GLY A 91 -15.38 -0.36 6.60
N ILE A 92 -15.79 0.37 7.65
CA ILE A 92 -17.13 0.24 8.26
C ILE A 92 -18.24 0.59 7.25
N LEU A 93 -18.05 1.64 6.48
CA LEU A 93 -19.03 2.07 5.48
C LEU A 93 -19.19 1.03 4.36
N SER A 94 -18.08 0.45 3.89
CA SER A 94 -18.09 -0.63 2.90
C SER A 94 -18.87 -1.86 3.39
N ASP A 95 -18.82 -2.15 4.69
CA ASP A 95 -19.60 -3.23 5.29
C ASP A 95 -21.10 -2.98 5.27
N ARG A 96 -21.52 -1.70 5.33
CA ARG A 96 -22.94 -1.32 5.44
C ARG A 96 -23.59 -1.08 4.08
N ILE A 97 -22.94 -0.34 3.19
CA ILE A 97 -23.54 0.13 1.93
C ILE A 97 -22.99 -0.56 0.68
N GLY A 98 -21.94 -1.39 0.84
CA GLY A 98 -21.31 -2.14 -0.24
C GLY A 98 -20.09 -1.45 -0.85
N GLU A 99 -19.28 -2.26 -1.51
CA GLU A 99 -17.98 -1.82 -2.07
C GLU A 99 -18.13 -0.89 -3.25
N ARG A 100 -19.12 -1.14 -4.09
CA ARG A 100 -19.34 -0.34 -5.33
C ARG A 100 -19.65 1.12 -5.00
N VAL A 101 -20.59 1.35 -4.08
CA VAL A 101 -20.98 2.71 -3.67
C VAL A 101 -19.81 3.44 -3.03
N VAL A 102 -19.08 2.76 -2.14
CA VAL A 102 -17.90 3.32 -1.46
C VAL A 102 -16.81 3.69 -2.46
N LEU A 103 -16.48 2.81 -3.42
CA LEU A 103 -15.46 3.10 -4.44
C LEU A 103 -15.88 4.25 -5.36
N ILE A 104 -17.14 4.29 -5.80
CA ILE A 104 -17.65 5.38 -6.64
C ILE A 104 -17.55 6.71 -5.88
N THR A 105 -18.06 6.76 -4.65
CA THR A 105 -18.05 7.99 -3.83
C THR A 105 -16.63 8.49 -3.58
N GLY A 106 -15.75 7.62 -3.12
CA GLY A 106 -14.39 7.99 -2.77
C GLY A 106 -13.54 8.39 -3.98
N LEU A 107 -13.55 7.58 -5.05
CA LEU A 107 -12.80 7.90 -6.27
C LEU A 107 -13.34 9.15 -6.99
N SER A 108 -14.67 9.35 -7.04
CA SER A 108 -15.25 10.57 -7.59
C SER A 108 -14.83 11.79 -6.78
N GLY A 109 -14.87 11.70 -5.46
CA GLY A 109 -14.43 12.78 -4.58
C GLY A 109 -12.93 13.08 -4.72
N THR A 110 -12.08 12.05 -4.83
CA THR A 110 -10.64 12.23 -5.12
C THR A 110 -10.43 12.89 -6.49
N THR A 111 -11.18 12.47 -7.51
CA THR A 111 -11.13 13.08 -8.84
C THR A 111 -11.49 14.57 -8.79
N VAL A 112 -12.58 14.93 -8.08
CA VAL A 112 -12.99 16.32 -7.89
C VAL A 112 -11.92 17.12 -7.14
N ALA A 113 -11.37 16.58 -6.05
CA ALA A 113 -10.30 17.25 -5.30
C ALA A 113 -9.07 17.52 -6.17
N LEU A 114 -8.60 16.53 -6.95
CA LEU A 114 -7.49 16.71 -7.87
C LEU A 114 -7.80 17.68 -9.03
N ALA A 115 -9.05 17.70 -9.52
CA ALA A 115 -9.50 18.67 -10.51
C ALA A 115 -9.50 20.11 -9.95
N LEU A 116 -9.90 20.29 -8.69
CA LEU A 116 -9.81 21.59 -8.00
C LEU A 116 -8.36 22.06 -7.87
N VAL A 117 -7.41 21.15 -7.53
CA VAL A 117 -5.99 21.49 -7.55
C VAL A 117 -5.55 21.92 -8.95
N THR A 118 -5.91 21.14 -9.97
CA THR A 118 -5.57 21.43 -11.37
C THR A 118 -6.07 22.81 -11.84
N ALA A 119 -7.26 23.18 -11.43
CA ALA A 119 -7.90 24.43 -11.88
C ALA A 119 -7.40 25.67 -11.11
N PHE A 120 -7.23 25.56 -9.79
CA PHE A 120 -7.11 26.72 -8.91
C PHE A 120 -5.84 26.78 -8.06
N LEU A 121 -5.15 25.63 -7.86
CA LEU A 121 -4.05 25.52 -6.89
C LEU A 121 -2.72 25.16 -7.53
N VAL A 122 -2.48 25.57 -8.77
CA VAL A 122 -1.22 25.40 -9.48
C VAL A 122 -0.58 26.76 -9.77
N PRO A 123 0.76 26.91 -9.67
CA PRO A 123 1.43 28.16 -10.01
C PRO A 123 1.12 28.55 -11.44
N SER A 124 0.73 29.82 -11.65
CA SER A 124 0.39 30.36 -12.97
C SER A 124 0.58 31.87 -13.02
N GLY A 125 1.13 32.41 -14.11
CA GLY A 125 1.26 33.85 -14.33
C GLY A 125 2.07 34.60 -13.26
N GLY A 126 3.02 33.94 -12.58
CA GLY A 126 3.81 34.52 -11.48
C GLY A 126 3.13 34.45 -10.10
N ALA A 127 1.88 34.00 -10.03
CA ALA A 127 1.20 33.78 -8.75
C ALA A 127 1.42 32.35 -8.24
N VAL A 128 1.81 32.24 -6.97
CA VAL A 128 1.98 30.97 -6.28
C VAL A 128 0.82 30.78 -5.30
N PRO A 129 0.01 29.72 -5.43
CA PRO A 129 -1.12 29.46 -4.53
C PRO A 129 -0.65 29.15 -3.12
N SER A 130 -1.55 29.33 -2.15
CA SER A 130 -1.29 28.98 -0.75
C SER A 130 -1.00 27.48 -0.60
N TYR A 131 0.13 27.14 -0.01
CA TYR A 131 0.49 25.75 0.30
C TYR A 131 -0.50 25.13 1.30
N VAL A 132 -1.11 25.92 2.17
CA VAL A 132 -2.14 25.45 3.10
C VAL A 132 -3.40 25.03 2.33
N ALA A 133 -3.83 25.83 1.36
CA ALA A 133 -4.97 25.48 0.51
C ALA A 133 -4.69 24.19 -0.30
N LEU A 134 -3.48 24.07 -0.86
CA LEU A 134 -3.04 22.86 -1.55
C LEU A 134 -3.09 21.65 -0.59
N ALA A 135 -2.52 21.76 0.61
CA ALA A 135 -2.50 20.70 1.60
C ALA A 135 -3.93 20.29 2.03
N VAL A 136 -4.83 21.25 2.25
CA VAL A 136 -6.23 20.96 2.62
C VAL A 136 -6.94 20.17 1.51
N VAL A 137 -6.79 20.56 0.25
CA VAL A 137 -7.45 19.82 -0.85
C VAL A 137 -6.80 18.45 -1.05
N LEU A 138 -5.48 18.34 -0.89
CA LEU A 138 -4.78 17.05 -0.92
C LEU A 138 -5.16 16.14 0.26
N PHE A 139 -5.41 16.70 1.45
CA PHE A 139 -5.97 15.94 2.57
C PHE A 139 -7.32 15.32 2.20
N PHE A 140 -8.23 16.09 1.61
CA PHE A 140 -9.52 15.54 1.16
C PHE A 140 -9.36 14.54 0.01
N ALA A 141 -8.40 14.74 -0.90
CA ALA A 141 -8.07 13.74 -1.92
C ALA A 141 -7.65 12.41 -1.28
N GLY A 142 -6.80 12.46 -0.25
CA GLY A 142 -6.40 11.30 0.54
C GLY A 142 -7.55 10.69 1.33
N ALA A 143 -8.32 11.52 2.05
CA ALA A 143 -9.44 11.10 2.87
C ALA A 143 -10.52 10.36 2.06
N LEU A 144 -10.81 10.83 0.86
CA LEU A 144 -11.79 10.21 -0.03
C LEU A 144 -11.20 8.98 -0.75
N GLY A 145 -9.95 9.07 -1.22
CA GLY A 145 -9.27 7.99 -1.94
C GLY A 145 -8.87 6.80 -1.06
N GLY A 146 -8.72 6.98 0.25
CA GLY A 146 -8.45 5.91 1.21
C GLY A 146 -9.44 4.75 1.13
N CYS A 147 -10.68 5.01 0.69
CA CYS A 147 -11.70 4.00 0.46
C CYS A 147 -11.23 2.82 -0.41
N VAL A 148 -10.28 3.07 -1.33
CA VAL A 148 -9.79 2.06 -2.27
C VAL A 148 -9.05 0.93 -1.55
N ASN A 149 -8.40 1.21 -0.43
CA ASN A 149 -7.59 0.23 0.32
C ASN A 149 -8.44 -0.94 0.83
N GLY A 150 -9.57 -0.66 1.46
CA GLY A 150 -10.47 -1.67 2.01
C GLY A 150 -11.45 -2.23 0.97
N ALA A 151 -12.23 -1.37 0.32
CA ALA A 151 -13.35 -1.74 -0.51
C ALA A 151 -12.94 -2.57 -1.75
N SER A 152 -11.83 -2.23 -2.43
CA SER A 152 -11.41 -2.99 -3.61
C SER A 152 -10.92 -4.40 -3.28
N GLY A 153 -10.30 -4.60 -2.11
CA GLY A 153 -9.90 -5.93 -1.63
C GLY A 153 -11.09 -6.81 -1.34
N ARG A 154 -12.12 -6.26 -0.75
CA ARG A 154 -13.35 -6.95 -0.40
C ARG A 154 -14.14 -7.36 -1.66
N ALA A 155 -14.25 -6.49 -2.66
CA ALA A 155 -14.86 -6.83 -3.95
C ALA A 155 -14.16 -8.04 -4.58
N VAL A 156 -12.82 -8.08 -4.57
CA VAL A 156 -12.04 -9.23 -5.08
C VAL A 156 -12.35 -10.50 -4.29
N MET A 157 -12.37 -10.45 -2.95
CA MET A 157 -12.65 -11.62 -2.12
C MET A 157 -14.04 -12.21 -2.36
N GLY A 158 -15.04 -11.38 -2.64
CA GLY A 158 -16.41 -11.83 -2.90
C GLY A 158 -16.57 -12.65 -4.17
N TRP A 159 -15.77 -12.37 -5.20
CA TRP A 159 -15.86 -13.04 -6.50
C TRP A 159 -14.90 -14.23 -6.66
N PHE A 160 -13.86 -14.35 -5.84
CA PHE A 160 -12.88 -15.43 -5.94
C PHE A 160 -13.17 -16.58 -4.97
N PRO A 161 -13.08 -17.86 -5.43
CA PRO A 161 -13.21 -19.00 -4.55
C PRO A 161 -12.05 -19.02 -3.52
N PRO A 162 -12.26 -19.61 -2.33
CA PRO A 162 -11.28 -19.59 -1.22
C PRO A 162 -9.86 -20.00 -1.65
N ALA A 163 -9.73 -21.02 -2.50
CA ALA A 163 -8.44 -21.52 -2.98
C ALA A 163 -7.62 -20.52 -3.85
N LYS A 164 -8.27 -19.47 -4.41
CA LYS A 164 -7.62 -18.49 -5.30
C LYS A 164 -7.63 -17.07 -4.72
N ARG A 165 -8.21 -16.85 -3.54
CA ARG A 165 -8.30 -15.53 -2.89
C ARG A 165 -6.93 -14.97 -2.56
N GLY A 166 -6.02 -15.78 -2.03
CA GLY A 166 -4.67 -15.35 -1.68
C GLY A 166 -3.91 -14.78 -2.88
N PHE A 167 -3.95 -15.48 -4.02
CA PHE A 167 -3.32 -14.99 -5.25
C PHE A 167 -3.94 -13.67 -5.74
N ALA A 168 -5.27 -13.58 -5.77
CA ALA A 168 -5.96 -12.39 -6.24
C ALA A 168 -5.68 -11.17 -5.34
N ILE A 169 -5.64 -11.35 -4.01
CA ILE A 169 -5.30 -10.29 -3.06
C ILE A 169 -3.84 -9.87 -3.21
N SER A 170 -2.90 -10.81 -3.36
CA SER A 170 -1.48 -10.50 -3.56
C SER A 170 -1.26 -9.67 -4.83
N LEU A 171 -1.95 -10.00 -5.91
CA LEU A 171 -1.88 -9.24 -7.16
C LEU A 171 -2.47 -7.83 -7.00
N ARG A 172 -3.61 -7.71 -6.28
CA ARG A 172 -4.21 -6.41 -5.98
C ARG A 172 -3.29 -5.54 -5.10
N VAL A 173 -2.66 -6.10 -4.07
CA VAL A 173 -1.75 -5.36 -3.17
C VAL A 173 -0.49 -4.89 -3.92
N ALA A 174 -0.04 -5.64 -4.93
CA ALA A 174 1.05 -5.22 -5.82
C ALA A 174 0.70 -3.99 -6.69
N ALA A 175 -0.59 -3.65 -6.80
CA ALA A 175 -1.02 -2.42 -7.49
C ALA A 175 -0.58 -1.14 -6.75
N VAL A 176 -0.29 -1.20 -5.45
CA VAL A 176 0.18 -0.04 -4.67
C VAL A 176 1.55 0.43 -5.17
N PRO A 177 2.62 -0.38 -5.15
CA PRO A 177 3.90 0.05 -5.72
C PRO A 177 3.84 0.22 -7.25
N ALA A 178 2.95 -0.48 -7.98
CA ALA A 178 2.78 -0.24 -9.41
C ALA A 178 2.27 1.18 -9.71
N GLY A 179 1.30 1.68 -8.94
CA GLY A 179 0.84 3.07 -9.03
C GLY A 179 1.94 4.06 -8.64
N GLY A 180 2.72 3.77 -7.59
CA GLY A 180 3.90 4.54 -7.21
C GLY A 180 4.95 4.60 -8.34
N ALA A 181 5.21 3.47 -9.03
CA ALA A 181 6.12 3.42 -10.17
C ALA A 181 5.61 4.27 -11.35
N ILE A 182 4.30 4.21 -11.66
CA ILE A 182 3.69 5.09 -12.68
C ILE A 182 3.87 6.55 -12.28
N GLY A 183 3.61 6.91 -11.02
CA GLY A 183 3.81 8.26 -10.50
C GLY A 183 5.27 8.71 -10.64
N ALA A 184 6.23 7.89 -10.21
CA ALA A 184 7.66 8.19 -10.29
C ALA A 184 8.16 8.34 -11.74
N ALA A 185 7.61 7.57 -12.68
CA ALA A 185 7.97 7.63 -14.08
C ALA A 185 7.38 8.84 -14.82
N VAL A 186 6.14 9.23 -14.46
CA VAL A 186 5.36 10.22 -15.23
C VAL A 186 5.41 11.61 -14.61
N LEU A 187 5.28 11.72 -13.27
CA LEU A 187 5.05 13.03 -12.64
C LEU A 187 6.27 13.95 -12.68
N PRO A 188 7.53 13.51 -12.37
CA PRO A 188 8.68 14.40 -12.41
C PRO A 188 8.97 14.96 -13.81
N PRO A 189 9.04 14.15 -14.92
CA PRO A 189 9.25 14.70 -16.25
C PRO A 189 8.09 15.59 -16.71
N LEU A 190 6.85 15.29 -16.30
CA LEU A 190 5.69 16.12 -16.63
C LEU A 190 5.75 17.48 -15.89
N ALA A 191 6.17 17.46 -14.61
CA ALA A 191 6.35 18.67 -13.82
C ALA A 191 7.42 19.60 -14.42
N LEU A 192 8.54 19.04 -14.90
CA LEU A 192 9.61 19.81 -15.54
C LEU A 192 9.23 20.33 -16.93
N GLY A 193 8.59 19.51 -17.76
CA GLY A 193 8.29 19.85 -19.15
C GLY A 193 7.04 20.69 -19.35
N ALA A 194 6.00 20.47 -18.54
CA ALA A 194 4.69 21.08 -18.73
C ALA A 194 4.11 21.73 -17.45
N GLY A 195 4.76 21.54 -16.30
CA GLY A 195 4.39 22.14 -15.03
C GLY A 195 3.31 21.37 -14.25
N PHE A 196 3.05 21.81 -13.02
CA PHE A 196 2.17 21.10 -12.07
C PHE A 196 0.69 21.02 -12.50
N ARG A 197 0.22 21.90 -13.38
CA ARG A 197 -1.12 21.79 -13.95
C ARG A 197 -1.30 20.44 -14.65
N TRP A 198 -0.34 20.01 -15.44
CA TRP A 198 -0.40 18.75 -16.18
C TRP A 198 -0.16 17.54 -15.28
N VAL A 199 0.63 17.69 -14.19
CA VAL A 199 0.78 16.67 -13.16
C VAL A 199 -0.57 16.35 -12.51
N PHE A 200 -1.26 17.35 -12.02
CA PHE A 200 -2.57 17.17 -11.37
C PHE A 200 -3.68 16.81 -12.38
N ALA A 201 -3.61 17.30 -13.62
CA ALA A 201 -4.52 16.88 -14.69
C ALA A 201 -4.37 15.40 -15.04
N PHE A 202 -3.13 14.89 -15.10
CA PHE A 202 -2.85 13.46 -15.29
C PHE A 202 -3.45 12.62 -14.15
N LEU A 203 -3.21 13.00 -12.90
CA LEU A 203 -3.77 12.30 -11.73
C LEU A 203 -5.31 12.36 -11.71
N THR A 204 -5.90 13.52 -12.06
CA THR A 204 -7.34 13.69 -12.20
C THR A 204 -7.90 12.74 -13.24
N LEU A 205 -7.30 12.70 -14.44
CA LEU A 205 -7.73 11.81 -15.52
C LEU A 205 -7.58 10.33 -15.13
N PHE A 206 -6.50 9.97 -14.47
CA PHE A 206 -6.25 8.60 -14.03
C PHE A 206 -7.32 8.15 -13.02
N CYS A 207 -7.62 8.97 -12.00
CA CYS A 207 -8.68 8.69 -11.04
C CYS A 207 -10.08 8.72 -11.68
N LEU A 208 -10.33 9.63 -12.64
CA LEU A 208 -11.58 9.67 -13.39
C LEU A 208 -11.81 8.37 -14.18
N LEU A 209 -10.81 7.91 -14.92
CA LEU A 209 -10.89 6.66 -15.67
C LEU A 209 -11.11 5.45 -14.75
N ALA A 210 -10.48 5.44 -13.57
CA ALA A 210 -10.72 4.43 -12.56
C ALA A 210 -12.15 4.49 -12.02
N THR A 211 -12.67 5.69 -11.76
CA THR A 211 -14.06 5.91 -11.35
C THR A 211 -15.03 5.37 -12.40
N LEU A 212 -14.82 5.74 -13.67
CA LEU A 212 -15.66 5.28 -14.78
C LEU A 212 -15.61 3.75 -14.92
N ALA A 213 -14.44 3.15 -14.77
CA ALA A 213 -14.30 1.69 -14.79
C ALA A 213 -15.13 1.02 -13.68
N VAL A 214 -15.12 1.57 -12.46
CA VAL A 214 -15.91 1.08 -11.33
C VAL A 214 -17.41 1.27 -11.62
N VAL A 215 -17.83 2.43 -12.11
CA VAL A 215 -19.25 2.74 -12.39
C VAL A 215 -19.82 1.79 -13.45
N ILE A 216 -19.06 1.53 -14.52
CA ILE A 216 -19.56 0.79 -15.69
C ILE A 216 -19.51 -0.72 -15.45
N TRP A 217 -18.43 -1.24 -14.86
CA TRP A 217 -18.17 -2.68 -14.86
C TRP A 217 -18.20 -3.34 -13.49
N LEU A 218 -18.08 -2.60 -12.38
CA LEU A 218 -18.09 -3.23 -11.06
C LEU A 218 -19.54 -3.58 -10.65
N ASP A 219 -19.81 -4.87 -10.48
CA ASP A 219 -21.01 -5.36 -9.79
C ASP A 219 -20.61 -6.03 -8.47
N GLU A 220 -21.50 -5.96 -7.48
CA GLU A 220 -21.28 -6.56 -6.18
C GLU A 220 -21.61 -8.05 -6.22
N PRO A 221 -20.86 -8.91 -5.51
CA PRO A 221 -21.24 -10.30 -5.36
C PRO A 221 -22.56 -10.38 -4.61
N PRO A 222 -23.35 -11.44 -4.81
CA PRO A 222 -24.56 -11.68 -4.04
C PRO A 222 -24.16 -11.69 -2.55
N LEU A 223 -24.92 -10.98 -1.71
CA LEU A 223 -24.69 -11.00 -0.27
C LEU A 223 -24.75 -12.47 0.17
N ALA A 224 -23.59 -13.04 0.45
CA ALA A 224 -23.54 -14.25 1.25
C ALA A 224 -24.17 -13.85 2.60
N ARG A 225 -25.44 -14.15 2.77
CA ARG A 225 -26.06 -14.19 4.11
C ARG A 225 -25.27 -15.25 4.87
N THR A 226 -24.24 -14.84 5.56
CA THR A 226 -23.77 -15.59 6.70
C THR A 226 -24.96 -15.60 7.65
N LYS A 227 -25.85 -16.64 7.51
CA LYS A 227 -26.70 -17.03 8.58
C LYS A 227 -25.76 -17.19 9.78
N ARG A 228 -25.87 -16.30 10.76
CA ARG A 228 -25.54 -16.64 12.12
C ARG A 228 -26.52 -17.76 12.50
N ASP A 229 -26.22 -18.98 12.07
CA ASP A 229 -26.82 -20.14 12.66
C ASP A 229 -26.31 -20.17 14.10
N GLY A 230 -27.21 -19.85 15.04
CA GLY A 230 -26.94 -19.82 16.47
C GLY A 230 -26.75 -21.20 17.07
N SER A 231 -25.90 -22.03 16.49
CA SER A 231 -25.57 -23.34 17.05
C SER A 231 -24.10 -23.63 16.85
N THR A 232 -23.33 -23.25 17.79
CA THR A 232 -22.22 -23.93 18.48
C THR A 232 -21.58 -22.90 19.38
N ALA A 233 -21.29 -23.28 20.63
CA ALA A 233 -20.57 -22.46 21.58
C ALA A 233 -19.28 -21.91 20.91
N ALA A 234 -19.36 -20.69 20.42
CA ALA A 234 -18.23 -20.00 19.87
C ALA A 234 -17.23 -19.86 21.00
N THR A 235 -16.12 -20.58 20.91
CA THR A 235 -14.92 -20.22 21.68
C THR A 235 -14.71 -18.74 21.35
N GLU A 236 -14.92 -17.86 22.34
CA GLU A 236 -14.77 -16.42 22.14
C GLU A 236 -13.36 -16.16 21.62
N VAL A 237 -13.24 -15.88 20.32
CA VAL A 237 -11.95 -15.49 19.73
C VAL A 237 -11.60 -14.13 20.34
N PRO A 238 -10.49 -14.02 21.09
CA PRO A 238 -10.13 -12.81 21.80
C PRO A 238 -10.06 -11.63 20.82
N ASP A 239 -10.60 -10.48 21.23
CA ASP A 239 -10.58 -9.26 20.44
C ASP A 239 -9.12 -8.88 20.11
N PRO A 240 -8.75 -8.75 18.81
CA PRO A 240 -7.41 -8.36 18.39
C PRO A 240 -6.90 -7.08 19.06
N LEU A 241 -7.79 -6.11 19.32
CA LEU A 241 -7.45 -4.84 19.95
C LEU A 241 -7.05 -4.98 21.43
N LYS A 242 -7.38 -6.10 22.07
CA LYS A 242 -7.00 -6.41 23.46
C LYS A 242 -5.75 -7.28 23.54
N ARG A 243 -5.20 -7.71 22.41
CA ARG A 243 -4.07 -8.63 22.34
C ARG A 243 -2.76 -7.88 22.08
N TRP A 244 -1.85 -7.88 23.06
CA TRP A 244 -0.55 -7.23 22.95
C TRP A 244 0.35 -7.81 21.87
N ASP A 245 0.28 -9.09 21.57
CA ASP A 245 1.04 -9.72 20.49
C ASP A 245 0.64 -9.18 19.11
N ILE A 246 -0.64 -8.88 18.89
CA ILE A 246 -1.15 -8.22 17.67
C ILE A 246 -0.68 -6.75 17.61
N TRP A 247 -0.76 -6.03 18.73
CA TRP A 247 -0.24 -4.65 18.79
C TRP A 247 1.26 -4.59 18.51
N ARG A 248 2.05 -5.53 19.02
CA ARG A 248 3.49 -5.60 18.71
C ARG A 248 3.72 -5.69 17.22
N VAL A 249 3.00 -6.57 16.51
CA VAL A 249 3.09 -6.68 15.05
C VAL A 249 2.64 -5.38 14.37
N ALA A 250 1.50 -4.82 14.75
CA ALA A 250 1.01 -3.56 14.18
C ALA A 250 1.98 -2.38 14.38
N ILE A 251 2.64 -2.28 15.55
CA ILE A 251 3.67 -1.27 15.82
C ILE A 251 4.89 -1.47 14.91
N THR A 252 5.28 -2.73 14.61
CA THR A 252 6.38 -2.96 13.67
C THR A 252 6.05 -2.50 12.27
N ALA A 253 4.77 -2.51 11.85
CA ALA A 253 4.34 -1.92 10.59
C ALA A 253 4.54 -0.39 10.57
N PHE A 254 4.13 0.32 11.63
CA PHE A 254 4.42 1.75 11.79
C PHE A 254 5.93 2.04 11.67
N LEU A 255 6.76 1.27 12.39
CA LEU A 255 8.20 1.47 12.42
C LEU A 255 8.86 1.20 11.05
N LEU A 256 8.38 0.22 10.28
CA LEU A 256 8.91 -0.09 8.95
C LEU A 256 8.41 0.87 7.86
N ASP A 257 7.30 1.55 8.12
CA ASP A 257 6.78 2.53 7.19
C ASP A 257 7.53 3.87 7.24
N LEU A 258 8.16 4.21 8.38
CA LEU A 258 9.04 5.39 8.50
C LEU A 258 10.19 5.37 7.47
N PRO A 259 11.05 4.35 7.39
CA PRO A 259 12.10 4.26 6.38
C PRO A 259 11.55 4.17 4.94
N GLN A 260 10.38 3.59 4.74
CA GLN A 260 9.74 3.55 3.43
C GLN A 260 9.36 4.95 2.97
N PHE A 261 8.65 5.71 3.80
CA PHE A 261 8.22 7.06 3.44
C PHE A 261 9.35 8.06 3.43
N LEU A 262 10.47 7.83 4.13
CA LEU A 262 11.70 8.61 3.96
C LEU A 262 12.16 8.57 2.49
N VAL A 263 12.29 7.39 1.90
CA VAL A 263 12.66 7.27 0.46
C VAL A 263 11.60 7.89 -0.44
N LEU A 264 10.33 7.60 -0.19
CA LEU A 264 9.25 8.01 -1.10
C LEU A 264 8.95 9.51 -1.06
N THR A 265 9.13 10.18 0.09
CA THR A 265 8.79 11.59 0.25
C THR A 265 9.99 12.52 0.10
N PHE A 266 11.09 12.22 0.77
CA PHE A 266 12.28 13.06 0.77
C PHE A 266 13.49 12.47 0.05
N GLY A 267 13.39 11.25 -0.48
CA GLY A 267 14.46 10.64 -1.28
C GLY A 267 14.83 11.47 -2.50
N SER A 268 13.84 12.08 -3.19
CA SER A 268 14.10 12.98 -4.33
C SER A 268 14.81 14.27 -3.89
N VAL A 269 14.43 14.84 -2.76
CA VAL A 269 15.06 16.04 -2.21
C VAL A 269 16.51 15.74 -1.84
N PHE A 270 16.77 14.69 -1.06
CA PHE A 270 18.11 14.26 -0.68
C PHE A 270 19.02 14.01 -1.86
N LEU A 271 18.59 13.21 -2.83
CA LEU A 271 19.38 12.88 -4.01
C LEU A 271 19.67 14.10 -4.89
N HIS A 272 18.73 15.04 -4.97
CA HIS A 272 18.92 16.26 -5.74
C HIS A 272 19.80 17.27 -5.04
N THR A 273 19.50 17.59 -3.77
CA THR A 273 20.17 18.69 -3.05
C THR A 273 21.54 18.29 -2.51
N VAL A 274 21.70 17.06 -2.00
CA VAL A 274 22.96 16.58 -1.39
C VAL A 274 23.85 15.89 -2.42
N LYS A 275 23.26 15.08 -3.29
CA LYS A 275 24.05 14.27 -4.26
C LYS A 275 24.12 14.88 -5.65
N GLY A 276 23.42 15.99 -5.93
CA GLY A 276 23.44 16.67 -7.23
C GLY A 276 22.89 15.82 -8.37
N MET A 277 22.07 14.80 -8.08
CA MET A 277 21.51 13.93 -9.13
C MET A 277 20.49 14.67 -9.97
N SER A 278 20.48 14.36 -11.28
CA SER A 278 19.46 14.87 -12.19
C SER A 278 18.08 14.29 -11.83
N ILE A 279 17.02 15.07 -12.03
CA ILE A 279 15.64 14.65 -11.78
C ILE A 279 15.29 13.36 -12.56
N GLY A 280 15.77 13.25 -13.81
CA GLY A 280 15.55 12.04 -14.61
C GLY A 280 16.17 10.78 -13.98
N SER A 281 17.41 10.89 -13.48
CA SER A 281 18.07 9.77 -12.79
C SER A 281 17.35 9.39 -11.49
N ILE A 282 16.88 10.39 -10.74
CA ILE A 282 16.08 10.18 -9.52
C ILE A 282 14.76 9.49 -9.84
N ALA A 283 14.07 9.91 -10.89
CA ALA A 283 12.83 9.27 -11.32
C ALA A 283 13.03 7.79 -11.65
N VAL A 284 14.10 7.47 -12.42
CA VAL A 284 14.47 6.08 -12.74
C VAL A 284 14.75 5.28 -11.46
N LEU A 285 15.53 5.85 -10.53
CA LEU A 285 15.83 5.20 -9.24
C LEU A 285 14.56 4.88 -8.46
N LEU A 286 13.64 5.82 -8.32
CA LEU A 286 12.38 5.61 -7.60
C LEU A 286 11.46 4.60 -8.29
N VAL A 287 11.45 4.58 -9.62
CA VAL A 287 10.75 3.53 -10.39
C VAL A 287 11.34 2.15 -10.09
N VAL A 288 12.67 2.02 -10.06
CA VAL A 288 13.36 0.77 -9.73
C VAL A 288 13.00 0.33 -8.31
N VAL A 289 13.02 1.23 -7.33
CA VAL A 289 12.60 0.95 -5.94
C VAL A 289 11.18 0.39 -5.89
N GLN A 290 10.24 0.99 -6.60
CA GLN A 290 8.85 0.57 -6.60
C GLN A 290 8.64 -0.78 -7.29
N ILE A 291 9.30 -1.02 -8.43
CA ILE A 291 9.21 -2.30 -9.15
C ILE A 291 9.81 -3.43 -8.31
N LEU A 292 11.01 -3.22 -7.76
CA LEU A 292 11.66 -4.21 -6.90
C LEU A 292 10.84 -4.44 -5.63
N GLY A 293 10.25 -3.40 -5.07
CA GLY A 293 9.33 -3.50 -3.93
C GLY A 293 8.09 -4.36 -4.25
N ALA A 294 7.48 -4.18 -5.42
CA ALA A 294 6.37 -5.00 -5.87
C ALA A 294 6.77 -6.48 -6.03
N ILE A 295 7.93 -6.73 -6.66
CA ILE A 295 8.49 -8.07 -6.82
C ILE A 295 8.76 -8.70 -5.46
N SER A 296 9.37 -7.96 -4.52
CA SER A 296 9.67 -8.43 -3.16
C SER A 296 8.41 -8.81 -2.38
N ARG A 297 7.32 -8.01 -2.50
CA ARG A 297 6.00 -8.33 -1.89
C ARG A 297 5.47 -9.67 -2.37
N VAL A 298 5.46 -9.88 -3.69
CA VAL A 298 4.92 -11.10 -4.29
C VAL A 298 5.82 -12.31 -3.98
N TRP A 299 7.14 -12.12 -4.09
CA TRP A 299 8.12 -13.18 -3.81
C TRP A 299 8.08 -13.61 -2.34
N GLY A 300 8.14 -12.66 -1.41
CA GLY A 300 8.11 -12.92 0.04
C GLY A 300 6.84 -13.64 0.47
N GLY A 301 5.67 -13.18 -0.01
CA GLY A 301 4.41 -13.86 0.23
C GLY A 301 4.40 -15.30 -0.28
N ARG A 302 4.74 -15.52 -1.55
CA ARG A 302 4.80 -16.87 -2.15
C ARG A 302 5.81 -17.77 -1.48
N TRP A 303 6.99 -17.25 -1.17
CA TRP A 303 8.04 -18.02 -0.51
C TRP A 303 7.60 -18.48 0.88
N THR A 304 7.04 -17.59 1.70
CA THR A 304 6.56 -17.95 3.04
C THR A 304 5.35 -18.88 2.98
N ASP A 305 4.43 -18.71 2.02
CA ASP A 305 3.26 -19.57 1.85
C ASP A 305 3.64 -21.01 1.44
N ARG A 306 4.65 -21.17 0.56
CA ARG A 306 5.20 -22.48 0.21
C ARG A 306 5.80 -23.23 1.41
N HIS A 307 6.28 -22.50 2.42
CA HIS A 307 6.77 -23.05 3.67
C HIS A 307 5.71 -23.08 4.79
N GLY A 308 4.42 -23.03 4.43
CA GLY A 308 3.30 -23.08 5.39
C GLY A 308 3.18 -21.85 6.29
N GLY A 309 3.69 -20.70 5.86
CA GLY A 309 3.70 -19.45 6.63
C GLY A 309 4.71 -19.45 7.80
N ARG A 310 5.63 -20.40 7.82
CA ARG A 310 6.52 -20.66 8.96
C ARG A 310 7.60 -19.58 9.18
N TYR A 311 8.01 -18.88 8.14
CA TYR A 311 9.13 -17.93 8.20
C TYR A 311 8.71 -16.47 7.98
N ARG A 312 7.43 -16.14 8.21
CA ARG A 312 6.93 -14.77 7.95
C ARG A 312 7.60 -13.75 8.85
N ARG A 313 7.66 -14.01 10.15
CA ARG A 313 8.29 -13.14 11.15
C ARG A 313 9.79 -13.04 10.93
N THR A 314 10.45 -14.17 10.66
CA THR A 314 11.90 -14.22 10.36
C THR A 314 12.22 -13.38 9.12
N LEU A 315 11.42 -13.47 8.05
CA LEU A 315 11.64 -12.69 6.83
C LEU A 315 11.47 -11.18 7.07
N VAL A 316 10.44 -10.76 7.81
CA VAL A 316 10.25 -9.35 8.18
C VAL A 316 11.41 -8.86 9.05
N THR A 317 11.86 -9.66 10.02
CA THR A 317 13.02 -9.33 10.87
C THR A 317 14.29 -9.17 10.03
N LEU A 318 14.52 -10.07 9.05
CA LEU A 318 15.65 -9.97 8.13
C LEU A 318 15.58 -8.68 7.30
N TYR A 319 14.40 -8.36 6.75
CA TYR A 319 14.20 -7.10 6.02
C TYR A 319 14.52 -5.90 6.92
N SER A 320 14.04 -5.90 8.14
CA SER A 320 14.31 -4.83 9.12
C SER A 320 15.80 -4.62 9.36
N TRP A 321 16.57 -5.70 9.56
CA TRP A 321 18.02 -5.59 9.73
C TRP A 321 18.74 -5.07 8.49
N VAL A 322 18.37 -5.57 7.30
CA VAL A 322 19.01 -5.09 6.05
C VAL A 322 18.68 -3.62 5.78
N ILE A 323 17.44 -3.19 6.05
CA ILE A 323 17.02 -1.79 5.96
C ILE A 323 17.88 -0.94 6.92
N ALA A 324 18.03 -1.36 8.17
CA ALA A 324 18.82 -0.65 9.17
C ALA A 324 20.30 -0.50 8.74
N VAL A 325 20.90 -1.57 8.26
CA VAL A 325 22.29 -1.57 7.74
C VAL A 325 22.42 -0.64 6.54
N ALA A 326 21.45 -0.69 5.60
CA ALA A 326 21.49 0.14 4.40
C ALA A 326 21.38 1.65 4.74
N TYR A 327 20.46 2.05 5.63
CA TYR A 327 20.35 3.44 6.05
C TYR A 327 21.55 3.91 6.89
N THR A 328 22.09 3.05 7.76
CA THR A 328 23.35 3.35 8.46
C THR A 328 24.49 3.54 7.45
N GLY A 329 24.54 2.69 6.42
CA GLY A 329 25.49 2.83 5.32
C GLY A 329 25.34 4.17 4.59
N ILE A 330 24.10 4.61 4.29
CA ILE A 330 23.86 5.91 3.66
C ILE A 330 24.40 7.05 4.55
N ALA A 331 24.14 7.01 5.86
CA ALA A 331 24.62 8.01 6.80
C ALA A 331 26.15 8.05 6.88
N VAL A 332 26.82 6.89 6.94
CA VAL A 332 28.29 6.78 7.02
C VAL A 332 28.95 7.18 5.71
N PHE A 333 28.37 6.79 4.58
CA PHE A 333 28.92 7.00 3.24
C PHE A 333 28.30 8.20 2.53
N GLU A 334 27.69 9.15 3.25
CA GLU A 334 27.07 10.33 2.67
C GLU A 334 27.99 11.11 1.74
N SER A 335 29.27 11.26 2.09
CA SER A 335 30.29 11.94 1.28
C SER A 335 30.86 11.10 0.14
N SER A 336 30.49 9.82 0.05
CA SER A 336 31.01 8.90 -0.98
C SER A 336 30.38 9.14 -2.37
N PRO A 337 30.93 8.56 -3.43
CA PRO A 337 30.38 8.67 -4.78
C PRO A 337 28.89 8.37 -4.84
N THR A 338 28.14 9.13 -5.60
CA THR A 338 26.67 9.09 -5.69
C THR A 338 26.12 7.70 -5.99
N TRP A 339 26.82 6.88 -6.78
CA TRP A 339 26.39 5.53 -7.11
C TRP A 339 26.33 4.57 -5.91
N ILE A 340 27.21 4.75 -4.89
CA ILE A 340 27.20 3.96 -3.64
C ILE A 340 25.93 4.30 -2.85
N VAL A 341 25.68 5.58 -2.63
CA VAL A 341 24.53 6.08 -1.88
C VAL A 341 23.23 5.71 -2.60
N ALA A 342 23.18 5.87 -3.92
CA ALA A 342 22.04 5.46 -4.73
C ALA A 342 21.77 3.95 -4.65
N GLY A 343 22.81 3.12 -4.70
CA GLY A 343 22.68 1.66 -4.53
C GLY A 343 22.14 1.26 -3.17
N LEU A 344 22.64 1.87 -2.08
CA LEU A 344 22.14 1.66 -0.72
C LEU A 344 20.68 2.13 -0.58
N LEU A 345 20.32 3.24 -1.21
CA LEU A 345 18.96 3.77 -1.16
C LEU A 345 17.98 2.88 -1.96
N ILE A 346 18.41 2.31 -3.09
CA ILE A 346 17.63 1.30 -3.81
C ILE A 346 17.42 0.08 -2.91
N LEU A 347 18.47 -0.43 -2.26
CA LEU A 347 18.39 -1.58 -1.36
C LEU A 347 17.43 -1.31 -0.19
N ALA A 348 17.62 -0.20 0.52
CA ALA A 348 16.75 0.21 1.60
C ALA A 348 15.30 0.40 1.14
N GLY A 349 15.11 1.12 0.03
CA GLY A 349 13.79 1.47 -0.47
C GLY A 349 12.96 0.27 -0.91
N PHE A 350 13.53 -0.63 -1.71
CA PHE A 350 12.75 -1.77 -2.19
C PHE A 350 12.39 -2.75 -1.06
N LEU A 351 13.29 -2.97 -0.08
CA LEU A 351 12.98 -3.81 1.08
C LEU A 351 11.94 -3.14 1.99
N SER A 352 12.02 -1.82 2.19
CA SER A 352 11.00 -1.06 2.90
C SER A 352 9.63 -1.12 2.20
N CYS A 353 9.58 -1.22 0.87
CA CYS A 353 8.34 -1.45 0.14
C CYS A 353 7.89 -2.92 0.15
N GLY A 354 8.79 -3.87 0.39
CA GLY A 354 8.59 -5.31 0.15
C GLY A 354 7.90 -6.08 1.27
N TRP A 355 8.01 -5.64 2.51
CA TRP A 355 7.57 -6.39 3.71
C TRP A 355 6.06 -6.57 3.86
N HIS A 356 5.26 -5.67 3.31
CA HIS A 356 3.81 -5.59 3.54
C HIS A 356 3.06 -6.90 3.30
N GLY A 357 3.31 -7.61 2.19
CA GLY A 357 2.54 -8.81 1.86
C GLY A 357 2.67 -9.91 2.91
N VAL A 358 3.89 -10.08 3.42
CA VAL A 358 4.20 -11.07 4.46
C VAL A 358 3.62 -10.67 5.80
N HIS A 359 3.70 -9.39 6.12
CA HIS A 359 3.25 -8.81 7.38
C HIS A 359 1.72 -8.86 7.50
N TYR A 360 0.99 -8.42 6.46
CA TYR A 360 -0.48 -8.54 6.40
C TYR A 360 -0.95 -9.98 6.55
N ALA A 361 -0.26 -10.94 5.91
CA ALA A 361 -0.58 -12.36 6.05
C ALA A 361 -0.33 -12.87 7.47
N GLU A 362 0.69 -12.38 8.16
CA GLU A 362 1.00 -12.78 9.53
C GLU A 362 -0.04 -12.27 10.51
N ILE A 363 -0.36 -10.98 10.51
CA ILE A 363 -1.31 -10.39 11.45
C ILE A 363 -2.73 -10.98 11.25
N ALA A 364 -3.14 -11.22 10.01
CA ALA A 364 -4.40 -11.87 9.70
C ALA A 364 -4.45 -13.30 10.23
N THR A 365 -3.34 -14.04 10.13
CA THR A 365 -3.23 -15.42 10.66
C THR A 365 -3.29 -15.43 12.18
N MET A 366 -2.63 -14.48 12.86
CA MET A 366 -2.65 -14.35 14.32
C MET A 366 -4.04 -14.02 14.87
N ALA A 367 -4.80 -13.21 14.15
CA ALA A 367 -6.16 -12.81 14.54
C ALA A 367 -7.22 -13.90 14.29
N GLY A 368 -6.93 -14.84 13.38
CA GLY A 368 -7.87 -15.84 12.92
C GLY A 368 -8.90 -15.29 11.91
N ALA A 369 -9.59 -16.21 11.23
CA ALA A 369 -10.47 -15.86 10.10
C ALA A 369 -11.62 -14.89 10.48
N GLU A 370 -12.18 -15.03 11.67
CA GLU A 370 -13.32 -14.23 12.14
C GLU A 370 -12.95 -12.79 12.50
N ARG A 371 -11.70 -12.54 12.89
CA ARG A 371 -11.21 -11.25 13.38
C ARG A 371 -10.11 -10.65 12.54
N SER A 372 -9.78 -11.26 11.39
CA SER A 372 -8.72 -10.79 10.49
C SER A 372 -8.97 -9.37 9.96
N GLY A 373 -10.23 -8.99 9.71
CA GLY A 373 -10.57 -7.65 9.26
C GLY A 373 -10.18 -6.56 10.27
N THR A 374 -10.46 -6.78 11.56
CA THR A 374 -10.09 -5.84 12.64
C THR A 374 -8.58 -5.71 12.77
N ALA A 375 -7.84 -6.83 12.68
CA ALA A 375 -6.38 -6.82 12.77
C ALA A 375 -5.73 -6.13 11.58
N LEU A 376 -6.23 -6.38 10.36
CA LEU A 376 -5.77 -5.69 9.14
C LEU A 376 -6.10 -4.19 9.17
N GLY A 377 -7.25 -3.80 9.72
CA GLY A 377 -7.59 -2.40 9.91
C GLY A 377 -6.63 -1.70 10.88
N LEU A 378 -6.28 -2.36 12.01
CA LEU A 378 -5.27 -1.85 12.93
C LEU A 378 -3.92 -1.68 12.24
N GLU A 379 -3.49 -2.67 11.47
CA GLU A 379 -2.23 -2.62 10.73
C GLU A 379 -2.20 -1.47 9.71
N ASN A 380 -3.25 -1.32 8.91
CA ASN A 380 -3.36 -0.20 7.96
C ASN A 380 -3.28 1.16 8.67
N THR A 381 -3.96 1.29 9.81
CA THR A 381 -3.89 2.51 10.61
C THR A 381 -2.45 2.81 11.03
N MET A 382 -1.69 1.82 11.48
CA MET A 382 -0.29 1.98 11.86
C MET A 382 0.62 2.31 10.67
N VAL A 383 0.41 1.66 9.52
CA VAL A 383 1.11 1.97 8.26
C VAL A 383 0.90 3.44 7.88
N PHE A 384 -0.35 3.89 7.78
CA PHE A 384 -0.61 5.28 7.38
C PHE A 384 -0.28 6.31 8.47
N ALA A 385 -0.20 5.92 9.74
CA ALA A 385 0.37 6.76 10.79
C ALA A 385 1.87 7.02 10.54
N GLY A 386 2.64 5.99 10.14
CA GLY A 386 4.04 6.12 9.75
C GLY A 386 4.21 6.98 8.50
N ALA A 387 3.39 6.72 7.49
CA ALA A 387 3.36 7.49 6.25
C ALA A 387 3.07 8.99 6.46
N PHE A 388 2.18 9.30 7.39
CA PHE A 388 1.84 10.67 7.79
C PHE A 388 2.95 11.31 8.62
N ALA A 389 3.50 10.58 9.60
CA ALA A 389 4.49 11.13 10.53
C ALA A 389 5.82 11.46 9.83
N THR A 390 6.27 10.62 8.90
CA THR A 390 7.60 10.72 8.28
C THR A 390 7.86 12.09 7.64
N PRO A 391 7.04 12.60 6.71
CA PRO A 391 7.30 13.88 6.06
C PRO A 391 7.19 15.09 6.99
N LEU A 392 6.61 14.94 8.18
CA LEU A 392 6.61 15.98 9.22
C LEU A 392 7.86 15.92 10.10
N LEU A 393 8.35 14.72 10.41
CA LEU A 393 9.51 14.53 11.27
C LEU A 393 10.82 14.91 10.59
N ILE A 394 10.95 14.66 9.29
CA ILE A 394 12.18 14.94 8.52
C ILE A 394 12.59 16.41 8.58
N PRO A 395 11.71 17.39 8.28
CA PRO A 395 12.07 18.79 8.38
C PRO A 395 12.49 19.22 9.80
N LEU A 396 11.78 18.72 10.82
CA LEU A 396 12.12 19.02 12.22
C LEU A 396 13.52 18.54 12.61
N LEU A 397 13.95 17.41 12.05
CA LEU A 397 15.30 16.91 12.25
C LEU A 397 16.33 17.74 11.47
N LEU A 398 16.00 18.14 10.25
CA LEU A 398 16.89 18.96 9.41
C LEU A 398 17.04 20.39 9.92
N ASP A 399 16.09 20.90 10.72
CA ASP A 399 16.20 22.20 11.39
C ASP A 399 17.26 22.21 12.52
N VAL A 400 17.56 21.04 13.11
CA VAL A 400 18.48 20.90 14.26
C VAL A 400 19.70 20.03 13.96
N SER A 401 19.74 19.38 12.80
CA SER A 401 20.81 18.45 12.39
C SER A 401 20.87 18.35 10.87
N ASP A 402 21.65 17.38 10.37
CA ASP A 402 21.86 17.12 8.96
C ASP A 402 21.23 15.80 8.51
N TRP A 403 21.35 15.48 7.22
CA TRP A 403 20.78 14.29 6.60
C TRP A 403 21.23 12.98 7.26
N TRP A 404 22.47 12.89 7.79
CA TRP A 404 22.91 11.70 8.51
C TRP A 404 21.99 11.35 9.69
N ALA A 405 21.51 12.35 10.43
CA ALA A 405 20.59 12.14 11.54
C ALA A 405 19.21 11.64 11.05
N VAL A 406 18.72 12.17 9.94
CA VAL A 406 17.49 11.69 9.30
C VAL A 406 17.64 10.21 8.89
N MET A 407 18.76 9.84 8.25
CA MET A 407 19.01 8.45 7.85
C MET A 407 19.08 7.51 9.06
N ILE A 408 19.63 7.95 10.19
CA ILE A 408 19.71 7.14 11.42
C ILE A 408 18.35 7.10 12.14
N LEU A 409 17.74 8.25 12.40
CA LEU A 409 16.57 8.34 13.30
C LEU A 409 15.25 7.99 12.63
N ILE A 410 15.12 8.20 11.33
CA ILE A 410 13.91 7.85 10.57
C ILE A 410 14.14 6.57 9.74
N GLY A 411 15.35 6.31 9.28
CA GLY A 411 15.68 5.13 8.47
C GLY A 411 16.09 3.91 9.30
N ALA A 412 17.24 4.00 9.99
CA ALA A 412 17.87 2.86 10.63
C ALA A 412 17.22 2.48 11.98
N ALA A 413 17.06 3.44 12.90
CA ALA A 413 16.59 3.16 14.25
C ALA A 413 15.18 2.53 14.31
N PRO A 414 14.18 3.00 13.55
CA PRO A 414 12.88 2.34 13.50
C PRO A 414 12.96 0.91 12.96
N ALA A 415 13.80 0.67 11.96
CA ALA A 415 14.02 -0.67 11.43
C ALA A 415 14.65 -1.61 12.48
N VAL A 416 15.65 -1.14 13.25
CA VAL A 416 16.19 -1.89 14.39
C VAL A 416 15.11 -2.17 15.43
N LEU A 417 14.33 -1.17 15.82
CA LEU A 417 13.24 -1.32 16.78
C LEU A 417 12.20 -2.33 16.29
N SER A 418 11.86 -2.29 15.00
CA SER A 418 10.97 -3.28 14.38
C SER A 418 11.54 -4.70 14.48
N ALA A 419 12.82 -4.89 14.17
CA ALA A 419 13.47 -6.21 14.30
C ALA A 419 13.45 -6.75 15.73
N LEU A 420 13.60 -5.88 16.73
CA LEU A 420 13.59 -6.25 18.15
C LEU A 420 12.18 -6.49 18.69
N LEU A 421 11.19 -5.74 18.20
CA LEU A 421 9.80 -5.85 18.63
C LEU A 421 9.09 -7.03 17.97
N MET A 422 9.48 -7.45 16.75
CA MET A 422 8.82 -8.55 16.06
C MET A 422 8.80 -9.80 16.95
N PRO A 423 7.63 -10.40 17.22
CA PRO A 423 7.54 -11.60 18.03
C PRO A 423 8.34 -12.75 17.40
N ARG A 424 9.07 -13.52 18.20
CA ARG A 424 9.72 -14.73 17.70
C ARG A 424 8.70 -15.73 17.18
N GLU A 425 9.06 -16.50 16.18
CA GLU A 425 8.20 -17.56 15.69
C GLU A 425 8.01 -18.61 16.80
N LEU A 426 6.73 -18.88 17.10
CA LEU A 426 6.40 -20.02 17.96
C LEU A 426 6.61 -21.32 17.17
N PRO A 427 7.17 -22.38 17.79
CA PRO A 427 7.16 -23.69 17.18
C PRO A 427 5.72 -24.07 16.87
N ARG A 428 5.35 -24.13 15.60
CA ARG A 428 4.07 -24.72 15.19
C ARG A 428 4.25 -26.23 15.20
N ASP A 429 3.35 -26.93 15.89
CA ASP A 429 3.34 -28.39 15.84
C ASP A 429 3.36 -28.86 14.38
N PRO A 430 4.19 -29.87 14.05
CA PRO A 430 4.17 -30.44 12.72
C PRO A 430 2.73 -30.89 12.40
N LYS A 431 2.19 -30.43 11.24
CA LYS A 431 0.90 -30.96 10.76
C LYS A 431 0.95 -32.49 10.90
N PRO A 432 -0.08 -33.11 11.48
CA PRO A 432 -0.18 -34.56 11.44
C PRO A 432 -0.02 -34.97 9.96
N ALA A 433 0.88 -35.88 9.70
CA ALA A 433 1.09 -36.45 8.39
C ALA A 433 -0.28 -36.90 7.87
N ALA A 434 -0.67 -36.39 6.69
CA ALA A 434 -1.89 -36.85 6.04
C ALA A 434 -1.78 -38.36 5.89
N ALA A 435 -2.63 -39.08 6.63
CA ALA A 435 -2.78 -40.52 6.56
C ALA A 435 -3.51 -40.91 5.28
#